data_d127a422f543d4c247a3f46f391ff4aa
#
_entry.id   d127a422f543d4c247a3f46f391ff4aa
#
_cell.length_a   1.000
_cell.length_b   1.000
_cell.length_c   1.000
_cell.angle_alpha   90.00
_cell.angle_beta   90.00
_cell.angle_gamma   90.00
#
_symmetry.space_group_name_H-M   'P 1'
#
loop_
_entity.id
_entity.type
_entity.pdbx_description
1 polymer ?
#
loop_
_entity_poly.entity_id
_entity_poly.type
_entity_poly.pdbx_seq_one_letter_code
_entity_poly.pdbx_strand_id
1 'polypeptide(L)'
;LIFSYMITHLVKVYPSKIKINKKKQPAWKIAEIASDNAKLDNKSIDMVINRIIDNASVAIASLNRPPVISAREMALAHQRRNGATLFGVNSKLKFDCEWAAWANGTAVRELDFHDTFLAADYSHPGDNIPPLIAVAQQSKRNGKDLLKGIITAYEVQVNLVKAICLHKHKIDHIAHLGPSVAAGIGSMLNLKTETIYQAVQQALHVTISTRQSRKGEISSWKAYAPAHAGKLG
;
A
#
# COMPACT_ATOMS: atom_id res chain seq x y z
N LEU A 1 10.08 -29.27 -9.45
CA LEU A 1 9.64 -28.76 -8.14
C LEU A 1 10.81 -28.00 -7.51
N ILE A 2 10.91 -26.71 -7.78
CA ILE A 2 11.83 -25.84 -7.05
C ILE A 2 11.08 -25.48 -5.77
N PHE A 3 11.42 -26.11 -4.66
CA PHE A 3 11.02 -25.67 -3.34
C PHE A 3 11.68 -24.30 -3.11
N SER A 4 10.94 -23.23 -3.32
CA SER A 4 11.30 -21.92 -2.79
C SER A 4 11.35 -22.06 -1.26
N TYR A 5 12.55 -22.03 -0.70
CA TYR A 5 12.72 -22.03 0.75
C TYR A 5 12.08 -20.77 1.31
N MET A 6 10.95 -20.93 2.00
CA MET A 6 10.33 -19.83 2.73
C MET A 6 11.24 -19.44 3.90
N ILE A 7 11.78 -18.23 3.84
CA ILE A 7 12.62 -17.70 4.93
C ILE A 7 11.69 -17.15 6.01
N THR A 8 11.73 -17.74 7.20
CA THR A 8 10.97 -17.26 8.35
C THR A 8 11.84 -16.35 9.23
N HIS A 9 11.40 -15.11 9.42
CA HIS A 9 12.04 -14.16 10.31
C HIS A 9 11.32 -14.12 11.66
N LEU A 10 11.97 -14.60 12.72
CA LEU A 10 11.45 -14.48 14.08
C LEU A 10 11.69 -13.08 14.61
N VAL A 11 10.61 -12.38 14.93
CA VAL A 11 10.63 -11.03 15.50
C VAL A 11 10.30 -11.11 16.99
N LYS A 12 11.12 -10.46 17.82
CA LYS A 12 10.91 -10.36 19.27
C LYS A 12 10.68 -8.91 19.66
N VAL A 13 9.84 -8.71 20.67
CA VAL A 13 9.68 -7.41 21.33
C VAL A 13 10.79 -7.24 22.36
N TYR A 14 11.40 -6.07 22.37
CA TYR A 14 12.48 -5.72 23.29
C TYR A 14 12.09 -4.50 24.12
N PRO A 15 12.51 -4.42 25.39
CA PRO A 15 12.35 -3.21 26.18
C PRO A 15 13.01 -2.00 25.50
N SER A 16 12.40 -0.81 25.61
CA SER A 16 12.86 0.41 24.94
C SER A 16 14.30 0.83 25.26
N LYS A 17 14.83 0.38 26.39
CA LYS A 17 16.24 0.63 26.81
C LYS A 17 17.26 -0.22 26.02
N ILE A 18 16.83 -1.28 25.34
CA ILE A 18 17.73 -2.17 24.60
C ILE A 18 17.90 -1.64 23.17
N LYS A 19 19.13 -1.24 22.85
CA LYS A 19 19.49 -0.85 21.48
C LYS A 19 19.63 -2.09 20.60
N ILE A 20 18.72 -2.25 19.63
CA ILE A 20 18.74 -3.34 18.66
C ILE A 20 19.53 -2.93 17.43
N ASN A 21 20.43 -3.81 16.95
CA ASN A 21 21.10 -3.61 15.68
C ASN A 21 20.05 -3.50 14.55
N LYS A 22 20.16 -2.47 13.70
CA LYS A 22 19.19 -2.20 12.63
C LYS A 22 18.93 -3.40 11.72
N LYS A 23 19.96 -4.21 11.43
CA LYS A 23 19.83 -5.42 10.59
C LYS A 23 18.97 -6.52 11.22
N LYS A 24 18.68 -6.44 12.51
CA LYS A 24 17.77 -7.36 13.22
C LYS A 24 16.34 -6.80 13.35
N GLN A 25 16.10 -5.58 12.90
CA GLN A 25 14.77 -4.96 12.96
C GLN A 25 13.88 -5.42 11.80
N PRO A 26 12.55 -5.58 12.00
CA PRO A 26 11.61 -5.94 10.93
C PRO A 26 11.67 -5.00 9.73
N ALA A 27 11.76 -3.69 9.97
CA ALA A 27 11.85 -2.69 8.90
C ALA A 27 13.09 -2.90 8.01
N TRP A 28 14.23 -3.36 8.58
CA TRP A 28 15.39 -3.70 7.78
C TRP A 28 15.14 -4.93 6.91
N LYS A 29 14.46 -5.96 7.45
CA LYS A 29 14.13 -7.17 6.70
C LYS A 29 13.17 -6.88 5.54
N ILE A 30 12.18 -6.00 5.77
CA ILE A 30 11.31 -5.51 4.72
C ILE A 30 12.13 -4.79 3.64
N ALA A 31 13.07 -3.93 4.03
CA ALA A 31 13.91 -3.20 3.09
C ALA A 31 14.85 -4.12 2.28
N GLU A 32 15.39 -5.18 2.90
CA GLU A 32 16.18 -6.20 2.18
C GLU A 32 15.34 -6.88 1.09
N ILE A 33 14.10 -7.30 1.42
CA ILE A 33 13.17 -7.89 0.45
C ILE A 33 12.84 -6.89 -0.67
N ALA A 34 12.53 -5.65 -0.34
CA ALA A 34 12.14 -4.62 -1.30
C ALA A 34 13.29 -4.20 -2.23
N SER A 35 14.54 -4.29 -1.79
CA SER A 35 15.73 -3.98 -2.60
C SER A 35 16.28 -5.18 -3.36
N ASP A 36 15.70 -6.37 -3.19
CA ASP A 36 16.10 -7.57 -3.92
C ASP A 36 15.72 -7.44 -5.41
N ASN A 37 16.64 -7.91 -6.26
CA ASN A 37 16.45 -7.97 -7.70
C ASN A 37 15.96 -9.34 -8.20
N ALA A 38 15.17 -10.04 -7.37
CA ALA A 38 14.58 -11.32 -7.75
C ALA A 38 13.78 -11.18 -9.07
N LYS A 39 13.93 -12.20 -9.92
CA LYS A 39 13.20 -12.26 -11.18
C LYS A 39 11.73 -12.55 -10.90
N LEU A 40 10.85 -11.73 -11.48
CA LEU A 40 9.41 -11.91 -11.38
C LEU A 40 8.98 -13.14 -12.18
N ASP A 41 8.16 -14.00 -11.60
CA ASP A 41 7.54 -15.11 -12.29
C ASP A 41 6.23 -14.71 -13.00
N ASN A 42 5.85 -15.44 -14.04
CA ASN A 42 4.68 -15.10 -14.85
C ASN A 42 3.36 -15.16 -14.06
N LYS A 43 3.23 -16.06 -13.08
CA LYS A 43 2.00 -16.16 -12.26
C LYS A 43 1.79 -14.92 -11.40
N SER A 44 2.87 -14.41 -10.82
CA SER A 44 2.82 -13.16 -10.05
C SER A 44 2.50 -11.97 -10.95
N ILE A 45 3.04 -11.92 -12.17
CA ILE A 45 2.73 -10.87 -13.14
C ILE A 45 1.24 -10.91 -13.52
N ASP A 46 0.72 -12.08 -13.90
CA ASP A 46 -0.68 -12.26 -14.28
C ASP A 46 -1.62 -11.91 -13.12
N MET A 47 -1.27 -12.32 -11.91
CA MET A 47 -2.02 -11.96 -10.70
C MET A 47 -2.10 -10.43 -10.53
N VAL A 48 -0.98 -9.72 -10.63
CA VAL A 48 -0.97 -8.26 -10.47
C VAL A 48 -1.78 -7.57 -11.58
N ILE A 49 -1.68 -8.03 -12.82
CA ILE A 49 -2.49 -7.47 -13.92
C ILE A 49 -3.99 -7.61 -13.60
N ASN A 50 -4.41 -8.80 -13.16
CA ASN A 50 -5.80 -9.02 -12.77
C ASN A 50 -6.22 -8.13 -11.59
N ARG A 51 -5.35 -7.90 -10.59
CA ARG A 51 -5.63 -7.01 -9.46
C ARG A 51 -5.72 -5.54 -9.87
N ILE A 52 -4.93 -5.10 -10.84
CA ILE A 52 -5.06 -3.74 -11.39
C ILE A 52 -6.40 -3.57 -12.10
N ILE A 53 -6.84 -4.56 -12.88
CA ILE A 53 -8.15 -4.55 -13.56
C ILE A 53 -9.28 -4.53 -12.53
N ASP A 54 -9.23 -5.39 -11.52
CA ASP A 54 -10.18 -5.45 -10.42
C ASP A 54 -10.28 -4.09 -9.69
N ASN A 55 -9.16 -3.53 -9.29
CA ASN A 55 -9.08 -2.22 -8.66
C ASN A 55 -9.72 -1.10 -9.51
N ALA A 56 -9.39 -1.05 -10.79
CA ALA A 56 -9.94 -0.06 -11.71
C ALA A 56 -11.46 -0.23 -11.87
N SER A 57 -11.93 -1.46 -11.95
CA SER A 57 -13.36 -1.77 -12.10
C SER A 57 -14.16 -1.32 -10.87
N VAL A 58 -13.67 -1.62 -9.66
CA VAL A 58 -14.30 -1.20 -8.40
C VAL A 58 -14.27 0.33 -8.27
N ALA A 59 -13.15 0.96 -8.60
CA ALA A 59 -13.02 2.42 -8.57
C ALA A 59 -14.04 3.10 -9.50
N ILE A 60 -14.20 2.60 -10.74
CA ILE A 60 -15.16 3.15 -11.71
C ILE A 60 -16.58 2.97 -11.20
N ALA A 61 -16.92 1.81 -10.63
CA ALA A 61 -18.24 1.54 -10.07
C ALA A 61 -18.60 2.46 -8.89
N SER A 62 -17.62 3.00 -8.19
CA SER A 62 -17.79 3.86 -7.01
C SER A 62 -17.85 5.36 -7.30
N LEU A 63 -17.61 5.81 -8.55
CA LEU A 63 -17.37 7.22 -8.91
C LEU A 63 -18.46 8.20 -8.44
N ASN A 64 -19.70 7.74 -8.32
CA ASN A 64 -20.83 8.57 -7.92
C ASN A 64 -21.15 8.47 -6.42
N ARG A 65 -20.32 7.80 -5.63
CA ARG A 65 -20.48 7.68 -4.18
C ARG A 65 -20.00 8.97 -3.48
N PRO A 66 -20.72 9.49 -2.47
CA PRO A 66 -20.37 10.75 -1.82
C PRO A 66 -18.93 10.83 -1.32
N PRO A 67 -18.34 9.79 -0.64
CA PRO A 67 -16.95 9.86 -0.22
C PRO A 67 -15.97 9.98 -1.38
N VAL A 68 -16.26 9.32 -2.52
CA VAL A 68 -15.41 9.35 -3.72
C VAL A 68 -15.46 10.71 -4.40
N ILE A 69 -16.66 11.30 -4.49
CA ILE A 69 -16.85 12.66 -5.04
C ILE A 69 -16.02 13.65 -4.18
N SER A 70 -16.19 13.62 -2.85
CA SER A 70 -15.48 14.52 -1.94
C SER A 70 -13.95 14.36 -2.04
N ALA A 71 -13.44 13.13 -2.07
CA ALA A 71 -12.00 12.88 -2.19
C ALA A 71 -11.44 13.36 -3.54
N ARG A 72 -12.21 13.19 -4.62
CA ARG A 72 -11.84 13.67 -5.96
C ARG A 72 -11.84 15.20 -6.03
N GLU A 73 -12.84 15.87 -5.49
CA GLU A 73 -12.89 17.33 -5.44
C GLU A 73 -11.69 17.92 -4.69
N MET A 74 -11.31 17.29 -3.57
CA MET A 74 -10.11 17.70 -2.85
C MET A 74 -8.85 17.55 -3.71
N ALA A 75 -8.70 16.43 -4.44
CA ALA A 75 -7.56 16.20 -5.31
C ALA A 75 -7.51 17.17 -6.52
N LEU A 76 -8.67 17.64 -7.03
CA LEU A 76 -8.73 18.61 -8.12
C LEU A 76 -8.03 19.93 -7.79
N ALA A 77 -7.92 20.30 -6.52
CA ALA A 77 -7.19 21.50 -6.06
C ALA A 77 -5.66 21.36 -6.14
N HIS A 78 -5.15 20.14 -6.39
CA HIS A 78 -3.71 19.83 -6.36
C HIS A 78 -3.17 19.42 -7.73
N GLN A 79 -3.43 20.27 -8.74
CA GLN A 79 -2.93 20.03 -10.09
C GLN A 79 -1.41 20.18 -10.15
N ARG A 80 -0.79 19.28 -10.92
CA ARG A 80 0.66 19.26 -11.10
C ARG A 80 1.04 18.88 -12.53
N ARG A 81 1.90 19.64 -13.15
CA ARG A 81 2.50 19.25 -14.43
C ARG A 81 3.29 17.93 -14.27
N ASN A 82 3.05 16.96 -15.16
CA ASN A 82 3.67 15.64 -15.09
C ASN A 82 3.31 14.83 -13.81
N GLY A 83 2.13 15.05 -13.26
CA GLY A 83 1.61 14.29 -12.12
C GLY A 83 0.88 13.01 -12.54
N ALA A 84 0.03 12.52 -11.63
CA ALA A 84 -0.79 11.33 -11.79
C ALA A 84 -2.20 11.64 -12.28
N THR A 85 -2.96 10.62 -12.68
CA THR A 85 -4.36 10.72 -13.13
C THR A 85 -5.33 10.36 -12.01
N LEU A 86 -6.57 10.85 -12.13
CA LEU A 86 -7.68 10.46 -11.26
C LEU A 86 -8.73 9.66 -12.05
N PHE A 87 -9.32 8.66 -11.42
CA PHE A 87 -10.50 7.99 -11.97
C PHE A 87 -11.66 8.99 -12.12
N GLY A 88 -12.33 8.93 -13.26
CA GLY A 88 -13.47 9.80 -13.55
C GLY A 88 -13.10 11.24 -13.92
N VAL A 89 -11.83 11.56 -14.13
CA VAL A 89 -11.34 12.88 -14.55
C VAL A 89 -10.62 12.77 -15.89
N ASN A 90 -10.70 13.83 -16.71
CA ASN A 90 -10.02 13.87 -18.01
C ASN A 90 -8.52 13.58 -17.82
N SER A 91 -8.01 12.58 -18.52
CA SER A 91 -6.61 12.11 -18.41
C SER A 91 -5.54 13.12 -18.82
N LYS A 92 -5.92 14.24 -19.49
CA LYS A 92 -5.02 15.36 -19.77
C LYS A 92 -4.68 16.16 -18.51
N LEU A 93 -5.57 16.19 -17.53
CA LEU A 93 -5.32 16.81 -16.24
C LEU A 93 -4.47 15.87 -15.38
N LYS A 94 -3.49 16.44 -14.69
CA LYS A 94 -2.56 15.72 -13.85
C LYS A 94 -2.51 16.35 -12.46
N PHE A 95 -2.25 15.51 -11.45
CA PHE A 95 -2.33 15.87 -10.04
C PHE A 95 -1.11 15.36 -9.28
N ASP A 96 -0.79 15.94 -8.15
CA ASP A 96 0.22 15.39 -7.26
C ASP A 96 -0.10 13.94 -6.90
N CYS A 97 0.93 13.08 -6.90
CA CYS A 97 0.73 11.64 -6.71
C CYS A 97 0.11 11.32 -5.36
N GLU A 98 0.40 12.08 -4.32
CA GLU A 98 -0.20 11.90 -2.99
C GLU A 98 -1.72 12.13 -2.98
N TRP A 99 -2.19 13.15 -3.71
CA TRP A 99 -3.62 13.44 -3.83
C TRP A 99 -4.33 12.50 -4.81
N ALA A 100 -3.61 12.04 -5.83
CA ALA A 100 -4.10 10.98 -6.70
C ALA A 100 -4.21 9.64 -5.94
N ALA A 101 -3.23 9.31 -5.08
CA ALA A 101 -3.31 8.14 -4.20
C ALA A 101 -4.52 8.23 -3.26
N TRP A 102 -4.78 9.41 -2.67
CA TRP A 102 -5.94 9.67 -1.83
C TRP A 102 -7.26 9.44 -2.57
N ALA A 103 -7.47 10.12 -3.68
CA ALA A 103 -8.76 10.06 -4.39
C ALA A 103 -9.01 8.69 -5.01
N ASN A 104 -8.00 8.10 -5.68
CA ASN A 104 -8.12 6.80 -6.30
C ASN A 104 -8.22 5.68 -5.26
N GLY A 105 -7.49 5.79 -4.14
CA GLY A 105 -7.58 4.85 -3.03
C GLY A 105 -8.96 4.85 -2.38
N THR A 106 -9.57 6.03 -2.22
CA THR A 106 -10.96 6.16 -1.74
C THR A 106 -11.94 5.49 -2.69
N ALA A 107 -11.76 5.68 -4.01
CA ALA A 107 -12.62 5.07 -5.02
C ALA A 107 -12.53 3.54 -5.01
N VAL A 108 -11.34 2.99 -4.88
CA VAL A 108 -11.12 1.53 -4.78
C VAL A 108 -11.76 0.97 -3.51
N ARG A 109 -11.65 1.68 -2.39
CA ARG A 109 -12.08 1.17 -1.09
C ARG A 109 -13.56 1.33 -0.80
N GLU A 110 -14.25 2.28 -1.40
CA GLU A 110 -15.62 2.67 -1.04
C GLU A 110 -16.62 1.50 -1.05
N LEU A 111 -16.59 0.67 -2.08
CA LEU A 111 -17.52 -0.46 -2.21
C LEU A 111 -17.07 -1.71 -1.45
N ASP A 112 -15.80 -1.76 -1.02
CA ASP A 112 -15.22 -2.92 -0.34
C ASP A 112 -15.29 -4.23 -1.16
N PHE A 113 -15.26 -4.12 -2.50
CA PHE A 113 -15.37 -5.23 -3.45
C PHE A 113 -14.04 -5.70 -4.02
N HIS A 114 -12.97 -4.94 -3.80
CA HIS A 114 -11.63 -5.36 -4.19
C HIS A 114 -11.10 -6.48 -3.27
N ASP A 115 -9.93 -6.99 -3.58
CA ASP A 115 -9.39 -8.19 -2.95
C ASP A 115 -9.34 -8.14 -1.41
N THR A 116 -9.46 -9.30 -0.80
CA THR A 116 -9.31 -9.51 0.64
C THR A 116 -8.38 -10.68 0.89
N PHE A 117 -7.44 -10.53 1.81
CA PHE A 117 -6.57 -11.61 2.29
C PHE A 117 -6.82 -11.88 3.77
N LEU A 118 -7.03 -13.16 4.10
CA LEU A 118 -7.37 -13.63 5.45
C LEU A 118 -6.28 -14.59 5.94
N ALA A 119 -5.72 -14.31 7.10
CA ALA A 119 -4.76 -15.17 7.80
C ALA A 119 -4.83 -14.98 9.32
N ALA A 120 -3.73 -14.68 10.01
CA ALA A 120 -3.77 -14.33 11.44
C ALA A 120 -4.56 -13.03 11.68
N ASP A 121 -4.51 -12.10 10.74
CA ASP A 121 -5.35 -10.91 10.63
C ASP A 121 -6.05 -10.93 9.26
N TYR A 122 -6.65 -9.82 8.86
CA TYR A 122 -7.16 -9.60 7.52
C TYR A 122 -6.67 -8.26 6.97
N SER A 123 -6.61 -8.14 5.66
CA SER A 123 -6.33 -6.88 4.98
C SER A 123 -6.82 -6.92 3.53
N HIS A 124 -6.70 -5.78 2.87
CA HIS A 124 -7.00 -5.60 1.45
C HIS A 124 -5.71 -5.19 0.72
N PRO A 125 -4.92 -6.15 0.21
CA PRO A 125 -3.65 -5.82 -0.43
C PRO A 125 -3.80 -4.92 -1.66
N GLY A 126 -4.96 -4.93 -2.32
CA GLY A 126 -5.30 -4.02 -3.41
C GLY A 126 -5.25 -2.54 -3.06
N ASP A 127 -5.36 -2.18 -1.78
CA ASP A 127 -5.17 -0.80 -1.31
C ASP A 127 -3.75 -0.24 -1.62
N ASN A 128 -2.76 -1.11 -1.91
CA ASN A 128 -1.43 -0.68 -2.36
C ASN A 128 -1.42 -0.15 -3.80
N ILE A 129 -2.35 -0.56 -4.65
CA ILE A 129 -2.28 -0.30 -6.09
C ILE A 129 -2.42 1.19 -6.42
N PRO A 130 -3.41 1.94 -5.88
CA PRO A 130 -3.57 3.35 -6.19
C PRO A 130 -2.33 4.22 -5.91
N PRO A 131 -1.68 4.15 -4.73
CA PRO A 131 -0.48 4.94 -4.47
C PRO A 131 0.69 4.55 -5.37
N LEU A 132 0.89 3.25 -5.66
CA LEU A 132 1.96 2.82 -6.54
C LEU A 132 1.75 3.29 -7.98
N ILE A 133 0.53 3.22 -8.53
CA ILE A 133 0.23 3.77 -9.85
C ILE A 133 0.46 5.27 -9.89
N ALA A 134 0.03 6.01 -8.87
CA ALA A 134 0.20 7.45 -8.81
C ALA A 134 1.68 7.87 -8.83
N VAL A 135 2.50 7.21 -8.01
CA VAL A 135 3.96 7.45 -7.99
C VAL A 135 4.60 7.01 -9.31
N ALA A 136 4.22 5.86 -9.88
CA ALA A 136 4.74 5.39 -11.16
C ALA A 136 4.50 6.41 -12.28
N GLN A 137 3.29 6.96 -12.36
CA GLN A 137 2.94 7.98 -13.36
C GLN A 137 3.75 9.26 -13.17
N GLN A 138 3.83 9.80 -11.95
CA GLN A 138 4.56 11.02 -11.66
C GLN A 138 6.07 10.86 -11.87
N SER A 139 6.63 9.70 -11.52
CA SER A 139 8.05 9.37 -11.65
C SER A 139 8.42 8.79 -13.02
N LYS A 140 7.46 8.70 -13.96
CA LYS A 140 7.63 8.16 -15.32
C LYS A 140 8.23 6.75 -15.31
N ARG A 141 7.79 5.88 -14.40
CA ARG A 141 8.19 4.47 -14.35
C ARG A 141 7.43 3.67 -15.39
N ASN A 142 8.10 2.65 -15.91
CA ASN A 142 7.50 1.74 -16.88
C ASN A 142 6.66 0.64 -16.20
N GLY A 143 5.96 -0.16 -17.01
CA GLY A 143 5.11 -1.23 -16.50
C GLY A 143 5.85 -2.32 -15.71
N LYS A 144 7.11 -2.62 -16.07
CA LYS A 144 7.92 -3.61 -15.32
C LYS A 144 8.26 -3.11 -13.93
N ASP A 145 8.62 -1.83 -13.80
CA ASP A 145 8.90 -1.21 -12.51
C ASP A 145 7.63 -1.23 -11.63
N LEU A 146 6.47 -0.88 -12.21
CA LEU A 146 5.19 -0.90 -11.50
C LEU A 146 4.82 -2.30 -11.02
N LEU A 147 4.94 -3.32 -11.89
CA LEU A 147 4.69 -4.71 -11.53
C LEU A 147 5.58 -5.16 -10.38
N LYS A 148 6.89 -4.85 -10.43
CA LYS A 148 7.83 -5.15 -9.35
C LYS A 148 7.38 -4.49 -8.04
N GLY A 149 7.01 -3.22 -8.08
CA GLY A 149 6.54 -2.48 -6.90
C GLY A 149 5.29 -3.09 -6.28
N ILE A 150 4.28 -3.43 -7.10
CA ILE A 150 3.03 -4.01 -6.59
C ILE A 150 3.27 -5.41 -6.02
N ILE A 151 4.06 -6.26 -6.69
CA ILE A 151 4.42 -7.60 -6.17
C ILE A 151 5.11 -7.46 -4.81
N THR A 152 6.08 -6.55 -4.69
CA THR A 152 6.78 -6.30 -3.43
C THR A 152 5.82 -5.83 -2.32
N ALA A 153 4.91 -4.91 -2.63
CA ALA A 153 3.94 -4.41 -1.66
C ALA A 153 3.00 -5.52 -1.17
N TYR A 154 2.50 -6.35 -2.09
CA TYR A 154 1.68 -7.52 -1.74
C TYR A 154 2.46 -8.52 -0.89
N GLU A 155 3.68 -8.85 -1.27
CA GLU A 155 4.55 -9.76 -0.50
C GLU A 155 4.71 -9.28 0.94
N VAL A 156 5.05 -8.01 1.13
CA VAL A 156 5.22 -7.42 2.46
C VAL A 156 3.91 -7.45 3.24
N GLN A 157 2.80 -6.96 2.67
CA GLN A 157 1.53 -6.87 3.38
C GLN A 157 0.98 -8.25 3.75
N VAL A 158 0.97 -9.19 2.82
CA VAL A 158 0.47 -10.55 3.03
C VAL A 158 1.26 -11.25 4.15
N ASN A 159 2.59 -11.10 4.18
CA ASN A 159 3.39 -11.71 5.23
C ASN A 159 3.24 -11.03 6.59
N LEU A 160 3.02 -9.72 6.64
CA LEU A 160 2.66 -9.02 7.89
C LEU A 160 1.31 -9.51 8.44
N VAL A 161 0.31 -9.70 7.57
CA VAL A 161 -1.02 -10.22 7.95
C VAL A 161 -0.95 -11.67 8.44
N LYS A 162 -0.07 -12.49 7.86
CA LYS A 162 0.20 -13.86 8.35
C LYS A 162 0.89 -13.85 9.71
N ALA A 163 1.75 -12.86 9.96
CA ALA A 163 2.61 -12.84 11.13
C ALA A 163 1.91 -12.35 12.40
N ILE A 164 1.01 -11.36 12.30
CA ILE A 164 0.43 -10.71 13.48
C ILE A 164 -1.00 -10.25 13.25
N CYS A 165 -1.86 -10.52 14.24
CA CYS A 165 -3.21 -9.96 14.33
C CYS A 165 -3.17 -8.62 15.09
N LEU A 166 -3.19 -7.52 14.37
CA LEU A 166 -3.18 -6.17 14.95
C LEU A 166 -4.42 -5.87 15.79
N HIS A 167 -5.57 -6.48 15.43
CA HIS A 167 -6.82 -6.34 16.18
C HIS A 167 -6.72 -6.83 17.63
N LYS A 168 -5.92 -7.87 17.91
CA LYS A 168 -5.65 -8.34 19.28
C LYS A 168 -4.95 -7.26 20.12
N HIS A 169 -4.22 -6.36 19.45
CA HIS A 169 -3.51 -5.25 20.07
C HIS A 169 -4.27 -3.91 19.98
N LYS A 170 -5.57 -3.93 19.60
CA LYS A 170 -6.42 -2.73 19.42
C LYS A 170 -5.89 -1.74 18.39
N ILE A 171 -5.05 -2.20 17.48
CA ILE A 171 -4.52 -1.47 16.33
C ILE A 171 -5.35 -1.82 15.10
N ASP A 172 -5.61 -0.85 14.24
CA ASP A 172 -6.31 -1.09 12.98
C ASP A 172 -5.38 -1.83 11.98
N HIS A 173 -5.94 -2.80 11.25
CA HIS A 173 -5.22 -3.57 10.24
C HIS A 173 -4.60 -2.71 9.13
N ILE A 174 -5.07 -1.48 8.96
CA ILE A 174 -4.51 -0.51 8.01
C ILE A 174 -3.03 -0.20 8.29
N ALA A 175 -2.55 -0.41 9.52
CA ALA A 175 -1.14 -0.28 9.83
C ALA A 175 -0.22 -1.24 9.04
N HIS A 176 -0.76 -2.31 8.43
CA HIS A 176 -0.02 -3.13 7.48
C HIS A 176 0.24 -2.43 6.14
N LEU A 177 -0.61 -1.45 5.76
CA LEU A 177 -0.58 -0.80 4.45
C LEU A 177 0.58 0.18 4.31
N GLY A 178 0.81 1.06 5.29
CA GLY A 178 1.88 2.06 5.19
C GLY A 178 3.25 1.47 4.86
N PRO A 179 3.76 0.52 5.66
CA PRO A 179 5.05 -0.13 5.40
C PRO A 179 5.11 -0.86 4.05
N SER A 180 4.00 -1.47 3.62
CA SER A 180 3.95 -2.19 2.34
C SER A 180 3.99 -1.25 1.15
N VAL A 181 3.27 -0.11 1.21
CA VAL A 181 3.33 0.95 0.19
C VAL A 181 4.75 1.51 0.10
N ALA A 182 5.37 1.88 1.23
CA ALA A 182 6.73 2.40 1.25
C ALA A 182 7.75 1.40 0.66
N ALA A 183 7.63 0.12 1.00
CA ALA A 183 8.47 -0.94 0.45
C ALA A 183 8.26 -1.11 -1.06
N GLY A 184 7.00 -1.15 -1.51
CA GLY A 184 6.65 -1.28 -2.93
C GLY A 184 7.15 -0.09 -3.77
N ILE A 185 6.98 1.13 -3.27
CA ILE A 185 7.51 2.34 -3.93
C ILE A 185 9.04 2.29 -3.96
N GLY A 186 9.69 1.92 -2.86
CA GLY A 186 11.13 1.78 -2.79
C GLY A 186 11.68 0.78 -3.80
N SER A 187 11.01 -0.37 -3.96
CA SER A 187 11.33 -1.39 -4.97
C SER A 187 11.13 -0.87 -6.39
N MET A 188 9.97 -0.24 -6.66
CA MET A 188 9.63 0.35 -7.97
C MET A 188 10.61 1.43 -8.41
N LEU A 189 11.06 2.27 -7.47
CA LEU A 189 12.02 3.35 -7.73
C LEU A 189 13.47 2.87 -7.70
N ASN A 190 13.72 1.59 -7.38
CA ASN A 190 15.03 0.98 -7.26
C ASN A 190 15.93 1.70 -6.23
N LEU A 191 15.36 2.02 -5.06
CA LEU A 191 16.06 2.69 -3.99
C LEU A 191 16.97 1.74 -3.22
N LYS A 192 17.98 2.30 -2.55
CA LYS A 192 18.91 1.53 -1.70
C LYS A 192 18.19 1.01 -0.45
N THR A 193 18.60 -0.15 0.05
CA THR A 193 18.06 -0.79 1.27
C THR A 193 17.97 0.19 2.44
N GLU A 194 19.01 1.02 2.67
CA GLU A 194 19.01 2.01 3.75
C GLU A 194 17.88 3.05 3.60
N THR A 195 17.64 3.53 2.38
CA THR A 195 16.56 4.50 2.11
C THR A 195 15.19 3.86 2.33
N ILE A 196 15.00 2.63 1.84
CA ILE A 196 13.75 1.89 2.03
C ILE A 196 13.51 1.61 3.51
N TYR A 197 14.56 1.24 4.26
CA TYR A 197 14.48 1.02 5.70
C TYR A 197 13.95 2.26 6.44
N GLN A 198 14.48 3.45 6.12
CA GLN A 198 13.99 4.70 6.71
C GLN A 198 12.55 5.00 6.32
N ALA A 199 12.21 4.84 5.05
CA ALA A 199 10.84 5.05 4.55
C ALA A 199 9.83 4.12 5.23
N VAL A 200 10.13 2.84 5.36
CA VAL A 200 9.27 1.85 6.04
C VAL A 200 9.03 2.23 7.51
N GLN A 201 10.05 2.69 8.23
CA GLN A 201 9.88 3.13 9.62
C GLN A 201 9.01 4.38 9.75
N GLN A 202 9.23 5.37 8.87
CA GLN A 202 8.42 6.59 8.86
C GLN A 202 6.97 6.29 8.49
N ALA A 203 6.75 5.48 7.46
CA ALA A 203 5.41 5.05 7.06
C ALA A 203 4.70 4.32 8.21
N LEU A 204 5.37 3.40 8.89
CA LEU A 204 4.80 2.70 10.05
C LEU A 204 4.40 3.67 11.15
N HIS A 205 5.25 4.65 11.47
CA HIS A 205 4.99 5.63 12.51
C HIS A 205 3.71 6.44 12.27
N VAL A 206 3.49 6.89 11.03
CA VAL A 206 2.37 7.78 10.70
C VAL A 206 1.08 7.05 10.33
N THR A 207 1.14 5.74 10.04
CA THR A 207 -0.04 4.96 9.63
C THR A 207 -0.63 4.08 10.73
N ILE A 208 0.05 3.95 11.89
CA ILE A 208 -0.51 3.25 13.03
C ILE A 208 -1.65 4.08 13.62
N SER A 209 -2.83 3.47 13.70
CA SER A 209 -4.00 4.04 14.34
C SER A 209 -4.71 3.03 15.21
N THR A 210 -5.45 3.53 16.23
CA THR A 210 -6.28 2.66 17.04
C THR A 210 -7.53 2.22 16.27
N ARG A 211 -8.05 1.04 16.56
CA ARG A 211 -9.29 0.56 15.97
C ARG A 211 -10.54 1.28 16.51
N GLN A 212 -10.41 2.05 17.58
CA GLN A 212 -11.57 2.66 18.27
C GLN A 212 -12.38 3.57 17.34
N SER A 213 -11.73 4.37 16.50
CA SER A 213 -12.38 5.27 15.55
C SER A 213 -13.22 4.60 14.45
N ARG A 214 -13.10 3.27 14.31
CA ARG A 214 -13.81 2.48 13.30
C ARG A 214 -14.73 1.43 13.90
N LYS A 215 -15.03 1.52 15.19
CA LYS A 215 -16.03 0.70 15.88
C LYS A 215 -17.40 1.37 15.82
N GLY A 216 -18.44 0.54 15.84
CA GLY A 216 -19.82 0.99 15.79
C GLY A 216 -20.34 1.09 14.37
N GLU A 217 -20.99 2.19 14.04
CA GLU A 217 -21.58 2.40 12.71
C GLU A 217 -20.53 2.58 11.61
N ILE A 218 -20.84 2.07 10.43
CA ILE A 218 -20.01 2.27 9.24
C ILE A 218 -20.15 3.71 8.78
N SER A 219 -19.04 4.42 8.69
CA SER A 219 -18.96 5.80 8.21
C SER A 219 -18.11 5.92 6.96
N SER A 220 -18.12 7.08 6.31
CA SER A 220 -17.26 7.40 5.17
C SER A 220 -15.77 7.22 5.48
N TRP A 221 -15.37 7.25 6.76
CA TRP A 221 -13.99 6.98 7.18
C TRP A 221 -13.51 5.58 6.79
N LYS A 222 -14.43 4.63 6.56
CA LYS A 222 -14.08 3.30 6.06
C LYS A 222 -13.35 3.35 4.71
N ALA A 223 -13.78 4.24 3.82
CA ALA A 223 -13.13 4.46 2.52
C ALA A 223 -11.86 5.31 2.65
N TYR A 224 -11.90 6.34 3.50
CA TYR A 224 -10.79 7.28 3.65
C TYR A 224 -9.57 6.71 4.36
N ALA A 225 -9.75 5.87 5.36
CA ALA A 225 -8.63 5.42 6.19
C ALA A 225 -7.54 4.67 5.41
N PRO A 226 -7.85 3.70 4.51
CA PRO A 226 -6.83 3.08 3.67
C PRO A 226 -6.20 4.04 2.67
N ALA A 227 -7.03 4.90 2.05
CA ALA A 227 -6.55 5.91 1.13
C ALA A 227 -5.57 6.89 1.80
N HIS A 228 -5.85 7.28 3.05
CA HIS A 228 -4.97 8.12 3.85
C HIS A 228 -3.65 7.40 4.18
N ALA A 229 -3.71 6.15 4.61
CA ALA A 229 -2.51 5.35 4.87
C ALA A 229 -1.67 5.14 3.59
N GLY A 230 -2.31 4.88 2.45
CA GLY A 230 -1.62 4.78 1.16
C GLY A 230 -0.97 6.09 0.72
N LYS A 231 -1.64 7.23 0.97
CA LYS A 231 -1.08 8.56 0.73
C LYS A 231 0.16 8.83 1.58
N LEU A 232 0.16 8.40 2.84
CA LEU A 232 1.27 8.62 3.79
C LEU A 232 2.44 7.65 3.57
N GLY A 233 2.18 6.43 3.11
CA GLY A 233 3.20 5.43 2.76
C GLY A 233 4.00 5.81 1.54
#